data_be7628a5413fdb6f5dd462402aa7821b
#
_entry.id   be7628a5413fdb6f5dd462402aa7821b
#
_cell.length_a   1.000
_cell.length_b   1.000
_cell.length_c   1.000
_cell.angle_alpha   90.00
_cell.angle_beta   90.00
_cell.angle_gamma   90.00
#
_symmetry.space_group_name_H-M   'P 1'
#
loop_
_entity.id
_entity.type
_entity.pdbx_description
1 polymer ?
#
loop_
_entity_poly.entity_id
_entity_poly.type
_entity_poly.pdbx_seq_one_letter_code
_entity_poly.pdbx_strand_id
1 'polypeptide(L)'
;NIGFDVGVTKVPLVCQSCIFDLPVGDVFTRPDKAMAIKACENAELNEPKSGCVGGGTGATVGKILGAERCMKSGLGIACVKIGELKLGAVVVLNAFGDVFDTNGNRIAGLLNEDKTGFSSTEEEMYKSIQPKKQFNTNTTIGAIITNGKFDKTKLNKIASMTHNGYARSINPVHTMADGDSIYALSVGEIEADLNTVGTLSARVMSMAIENAIKSAESMYGLTAYKDLKF
;
A
#
# COMPACT_ATOMS: atom_id res chain seq x y z
N ASN A 1 -20.54 -3.08 -20.81
CA ASN A 1 -21.03 -1.68 -20.85
C ASN A 1 -20.45 -0.84 -19.71
N ILE A 2 -19.17 -1.01 -19.38
CA ILE A 2 -18.44 -0.27 -18.34
C ILE A 2 -17.58 0.80 -19.03
N GLY A 3 -17.56 2.01 -18.49
CA GLY A 3 -16.71 3.08 -18.97
C GLY A 3 -17.42 4.42 -19.07
N PHE A 4 -16.67 5.44 -19.45
CA PHE A 4 -17.18 6.79 -19.68
C PHE A 4 -17.94 6.82 -21.02
N ASP A 5 -19.16 7.35 -20.99
CA ASP A 5 -20.01 7.45 -22.18
C ASP A 5 -19.59 8.68 -23.02
N VAL A 6 -19.16 8.43 -24.24
CA VAL A 6 -18.77 9.46 -25.22
C VAL A 6 -19.85 9.68 -26.30
N GLY A 7 -21.07 9.17 -26.06
CA GLY A 7 -22.24 9.33 -26.93
C GLY A 7 -22.35 8.22 -28.00
N VAL A 8 -21.26 7.77 -28.58
CA VAL A 8 -21.23 6.72 -29.60
C VAL A 8 -20.78 5.36 -29.04
N THR A 9 -20.07 5.36 -27.92
CA THR A 9 -19.63 4.16 -27.25
C THR A 9 -19.19 4.49 -25.80
N LYS A 10 -18.87 3.46 -24.99
CA LYS A 10 -18.24 3.63 -23.69
C LYS A 10 -16.77 3.32 -23.75
N VAL A 11 -15.95 4.21 -23.18
CA VAL A 11 -14.49 4.07 -23.08
C VAL A 11 -14.13 3.65 -21.65
N PRO A 12 -13.56 2.45 -21.44
CA PRO A 12 -13.09 2.04 -20.12
C PRO A 12 -12.01 3.00 -19.61
N LEU A 13 -12.16 3.45 -18.36
CA LEU A 13 -11.15 4.24 -17.66
C LEU A 13 -10.39 3.31 -16.71
N VAL A 14 -9.10 3.13 -16.96
CA VAL A 14 -8.23 2.27 -16.17
C VAL A 14 -7.24 3.14 -15.41
N CYS A 15 -7.37 3.19 -14.08
CA CYS A 15 -6.39 3.83 -13.22
C CYS A 15 -5.25 2.84 -12.95
N GLN A 16 -4.01 3.28 -13.09
CA GLN A 16 -2.83 2.43 -12.93
C GLN A 16 -1.76 3.16 -12.14
N SER A 17 -1.10 2.43 -11.23
CA SER A 17 0.16 2.79 -10.59
C SER A 17 1.04 1.55 -10.48
N CYS A 18 2.36 1.74 -10.51
CA CYS A 18 3.33 0.66 -10.39
C CYS A 18 4.24 0.90 -9.19
N ILE A 19 4.60 -0.16 -8.47
CA ILE A 19 5.72 -0.12 -7.55
C ILE A 19 7.04 -0.37 -8.31
N PHE A 20 8.16 0.08 -7.75
CA PHE A 20 9.48 -0.30 -8.23
C PHE A 20 10.04 -1.39 -7.31
N ASP A 21 10.00 -2.63 -7.77
CA ASP A 21 10.46 -3.82 -7.05
C ASP A 21 11.41 -4.69 -7.89
N LEU A 22 11.91 -4.16 -9.00
CA LEU A 22 12.82 -4.87 -9.93
C LEU A 22 14.06 -5.52 -9.27
N PRO A 23 14.64 -4.97 -8.19
CA PRO A 23 15.77 -5.62 -7.51
C PRO A 23 15.38 -6.86 -6.68
N VAL A 24 14.08 -7.17 -6.55
CA VAL A 24 13.58 -8.25 -5.70
C VAL A 24 13.17 -9.45 -6.55
N GLY A 25 13.81 -10.60 -6.34
CA GLY A 25 13.56 -11.80 -7.13
C GLY A 25 14.20 -11.74 -8.52
N ASP A 26 13.41 -11.91 -9.57
CA ASP A 26 13.89 -11.88 -10.96
C ASP A 26 13.54 -10.55 -11.65
N VAL A 27 14.57 -9.82 -12.05
CA VAL A 27 14.46 -8.51 -12.72
C VAL A 27 13.73 -8.56 -14.07
N PHE A 28 13.62 -9.70 -14.71
CA PHE A 28 12.94 -9.88 -16.00
C PHE A 28 11.48 -10.32 -15.86
N THR A 29 11.07 -10.80 -14.69
CA THR A 29 9.68 -11.18 -14.40
C THR A 29 8.86 -9.95 -14.02
N ARG A 30 7.84 -9.63 -14.82
CA ARG A 30 6.93 -8.48 -14.61
C ARG A 30 5.52 -8.82 -15.05
N PRO A 31 4.51 -8.05 -14.56
CA PRO A 31 3.14 -8.22 -15.02
C PRO A 31 3.04 -8.09 -16.54
N ASP A 32 2.35 -9.05 -17.15
CA ASP A 32 2.04 -9.08 -18.58
C ASP A 32 0.51 -9.22 -18.82
N LYS A 33 0.12 -9.27 -20.09
CA LYS A 33 -1.29 -9.41 -20.47
C LYS A 33 -1.92 -10.71 -19.94
N ALA A 34 -1.18 -11.80 -19.94
CA ALA A 34 -1.71 -13.10 -19.46
C ALA A 34 -1.96 -13.07 -17.96
N MET A 35 -1.03 -12.47 -17.18
CA MET A 35 -1.20 -12.25 -15.74
C MET A 35 -2.38 -11.33 -15.44
N ALA A 36 -2.59 -10.28 -16.23
CA ALA A 36 -3.72 -9.36 -16.05
C ALA A 36 -5.08 -10.07 -16.32
N ILE A 37 -5.18 -10.88 -17.38
CA ILE A 37 -6.37 -11.68 -17.66
C ILE A 37 -6.64 -12.64 -16.49
N LYS A 38 -5.61 -13.36 -16.04
CA LYS A 38 -5.73 -14.29 -14.92
C LYS A 38 -6.15 -13.60 -13.61
N ALA A 39 -5.65 -12.39 -13.35
CA ALA A 39 -6.07 -11.60 -12.20
C ALA A 39 -7.56 -11.22 -12.26
N CYS A 40 -8.07 -10.85 -13.44
CA CYS A 40 -9.50 -10.58 -13.64
C CYS A 40 -10.36 -11.82 -13.42
N GLU A 41 -9.96 -12.98 -13.98
CA GLU A 41 -10.64 -14.26 -13.76
C GLU A 41 -10.67 -14.65 -12.27
N ASN A 42 -9.54 -14.51 -11.59
CA ASN A 42 -9.45 -14.82 -10.16
C ASN A 42 -10.27 -13.86 -9.28
N ALA A 43 -10.50 -12.63 -9.72
CA ALA A 43 -11.33 -11.67 -8.99
C ALA A 43 -12.79 -12.12 -8.88
N GLU A 44 -13.29 -12.91 -9.83
CA GLU A 44 -14.66 -13.48 -9.81
C GLU A 44 -14.83 -14.51 -8.69
N LEU A 45 -13.75 -15.17 -8.24
CA LEU A 45 -13.79 -16.12 -7.13
C LEU A 45 -14.04 -15.45 -5.78
N ASN A 46 -13.81 -14.14 -5.68
CA ASN A 46 -13.94 -13.34 -4.47
C ASN A 46 -13.20 -13.91 -3.24
N GLU A 47 -11.98 -14.41 -3.48
CA GLU A 47 -11.08 -14.95 -2.48
C GLU A 47 -9.88 -14.00 -2.27
N PRO A 48 -10.07 -12.88 -1.53
CA PRO A 48 -9.00 -11.91 -1.33
C PRO A 48 -7.85 -12.50 -0.51
N LYS A 49 -6.60 -12.28 -0.96
CA LYS A 49 -5.39 -12.76 -0.30
C LYS A 49 -4.49 -11.58 0.05
N SER A 50 -3.88 -11.64 1.24
CA SER A 50 -2.85 -10.71 1.70
C SER A 50 -1.47 -11.36 1.67
N GLY A 51 -0.41 -10.55 1.81
CA GLY A 51 0.98 -11.00 1.85
C GLY A 51 1.70 -10.91 0.51
N CYS A 52 2.53 -11.90 0.21
CA CYS A 52 3.41 -11.91 -0.97
C CYS A 52 2.67 -12.33 -2.25
N VAL A 53 1.57 -11.67 -2.58
CA VAL A 53 0.72 -11.95 -3.74
C VAL A 53 0.52 -10.71 -4.60
N GLY A 54 0.36 -10.87 -5.91
CA GLY A 54 0.14 -9.77 -6.85
C GLY A 54 1.21 -8.70 -6.71
N GLY A 55 0.82 -7.43 -6.57
CA GLY A 55 1.74 -6.32 -6.33
C GLY A 55 2.56 -6.42 -5.04
N GLY A 56 2.15 -7.27 -4.08
CA GLY A 56 2.90 -7.51 -2.84
C GLY A 56 4.10 -8.46 -3.00
N THR A 57 4.25 -9.13 -4.15
CA THR A 57 5.29 -10.15 -4.37
C THR A 57 6.70 -9.61 -4.19
N GLY A 58 7.03 -8.44 -4.77
CA GLY A 58 8.34 -7.80 -4.66
C GLY A 58 8.40 -6.65 -3.64
N ALA A 59 7.32 -6.35 -2.93
CA ALA A 59 7.22 -5.19 -2.03
C ALA A 59 8.15 -5.29 -0.82
N THR A 60 8.77 -4.15 -0.43
CA THR A 60 9.74 -4.03 0.67
C THR A 60 9.59 -2.70 1.41
N VAL A 61 10.11 -2.62 2.65
CA VAL A 61 10.11 -1.42 3.49
C VAL A 61 11.45 -1.18 4.17
N GLY A 62 11.74 0.07 4.61
CA GLY A 62 12.97 0.39 5.34
C GLY A 62 14.21 0.42 4.46
N LYS A 63 14.20 1.13 3.33
CA LYS A 63 15.17 0.97 2.22
C LYS A 63 16.34 1.95 2.19
N ILE A 64 16.46 2.86 3.14
CA ILE A 64 17.48 3.94 3.11
C ILE A 64 18.92 3.44 2.99
N LEU A 65 19.25 2.28 3.56
CA LEU A 65 20.57 1.66 3.52
C LEU A 65 20.67 0.48 2.52
N GLY A 66 19.74 0.42 1.55
CA GLY A 66 19.76 -0.58 0.49
C GLY A 66 19.01 -1.88 0.81
N ALA A 67 19.09 -2.82 -0.15
CA ALA A 67 18.29 -4.05 -0.11
C ALA A 67 18.70 -5.02 1.00
N GLU A 68 19.95 -4.98 1.44
CA GLU A 68 20.46 -5.94 2.45
C GLU A 68 19.83 -5.73 3.84
N ARG A 69 19.37 -4.51 4.12
CA ARG A 69 18.82 -4.14 5.43
C ARG A 69 17.34 -3.80 5.40
N CYS A 70 16.68 -3.90 4.25
CA CYS A 70 15.24 -3.74 4.15
C CYS A 70 14.49 -5.02 4.53
N MET A 71 13.20 -4.88 4.83
CA MET A 71 12.34 -6.02 5.15
C MET A 71 11.37 -6.32 4.03
N LYS A 72 11.00 -7.61 3.92
CA LYS A 72 9.92 -8.06 3.05
C LYS A 72 8.58 -7.51 3.54
N SER A 73 7.81 -7.02 2.61
CA SER A 73 6.46 -6.50 2.80
C SER A 73 5.48 -7.22 1.86
N GLY A 74 4.29 -6.71 1.68
CA GLY A 74 3.28 -7.38 0.92
C GLY A 74 2.10 -6.50 0.49
N LEU A 75 1.04 -7.18 0.06
CA LEU A 75 -0.29 -6.65 -0.13
C LEU A 75 -1.09 -6.83 1.16
N GLY A 76 -1.78 -5.80 1.60
CA GLY A 76 -2.64 -5.85 2.78
C GLY A 76 -4.07 -5.45 2.49
N ILE A 77 -4.99 -6.07 3.20
CA ILE A 77 -6.44 -5.84 3.07
C ILE A 77 -7.03 -5.65 4.46
N ALA A 78 -7.90 -4.68 4.60
CA ALA A 78 -8.74 -4.51 5.79
C ALA A 78 -10.13 -4.01 5.40
N CYS A 79 -11.13 -4.37 6.18
CA CYS A 79 -12.49 -3.87 5.96
C CYS A 79 -13.23 -3.69 7.28
N VAL A 80 -14.18 -2.77 7.27
CA VAL A 80 -15.09 -2.51 8.40
C VAL A 80 -16.51 -2.34 7.90
N LYS A 81 -17.46 -2.64 8.79
CA LYS A 81 -18.88 -2.35 8.61
C LYS A 81 -19.38 -1.56 9.82
N ILE A 82 -20.10 -0.46 9.56
CA ILE A 82 -20.79 0.34 10.59
C ILE A 82 -22.22 0.56 10.13
N GLY A 83 -23.17 -0.08 10.80
CA GLY A 83 -24.54 -0.15 10.27
C GLY A 83 -24.53 -0.78 8.88
N GLU A 84 -25.11 -0.09 7.90
CA GLU A 84 -25.11 -0.54 6.49
C GLU A 84 -23.90 -0.06 5.70
N LEU A 85 -23.12 0.90 6.21
CA LEU A 85 -21.91 1.40 5.57
C LEU A 85 -20.82 0.34 5.63
N LYS A 86 -20.23 0.02 4.48
CA LYS A 86 -19.08 -0.86 4.32
C LYS A 86 -17.93 -0.06 3.74
N LEU A 87 -16.75 -0.30 4.25
CA LEU A 87 -15.52 0.33 3.76
C LEU A 87 -14.36 -0.67 3.82
N GLY A 88 -13.67 -0.81 2.70
CA GLY A 88 -12.48 -1.64 2.57
C GLY A 88 -11.29 -0.84 2.09
N ALA A 89 -10.11 -1.25 2.53
CA ALA A 89 -8.83 -0.77 2.03
C ALA A 89 -8.00 -1.93 1.48
N VAL A 90 -7.33 -1.69 0.37
CA VAL A 90 -6.29 -2.56 -0.19
C VAL A 90 -5.03 -1.72 -0.34
N VAL A 91 -3.88 -2.25 0.08
CA VAL A 91 -2.61 -1.54 -0.04
C VAL A 91 -1.50 -2.47 -0.54
N VAL A 92 -0.72 -1.98 -1.51
CA VAL A 92 0.58 -2.57 -1.86
C VAL A 92 1.65 -1.72 -1.17
N LEU A 93 2.31 -2.28 -0.17
CA LEU A 93 3.18 -1.55 0.74
C LEU A 93 4.65 -1.68 0.32
N ASN A 94 5.14 -0.72 -0.47
CA ASN A 94 6.54 -0.68 -0.93
C ASN A 94 7.22 0.63 -0.50
N ALA A 95 7.13 0.96 0.79
CA ALA A 95 7.51 2.24 1.36
C ALA A 95 9.03 2.41 1.54
N PHE A 96 9.48 3.66 1.56
CA PHE A 96 10.83 4.03 1.95
C PHE A 96 11.05 3.86 3.45
N GLY A 97 10.08 4.30 4.25
CA GLY A 97 10.16 4.39 5.70
C GLY A 97 9.93 3.08 6.46
N ASP A 98 9.99 3.22 7.77
CA ASP A 98 9.65 2.19 8.75
C ASP A 98 8.13 2.11 8.94
N VAL A 99 7.63 0.96 9.37
CA VAL A 99 6.19 0.70 9.50
C VAL A 99 5.79 0.46 10.95
N PHE A 100 4.70 1.09 11.33
CA PHE A 100 4.14 1.06 12.68
C PHE A 100 2.73 0.46 12.66
N ASP A 101 2.39 -0.31 13.68
CA ASP A 101 1.03 -0.84 13.86
C ASP A 101 0.05 0.26 14.33
N THR A 102 -1.22 -0.11 14.46
CA THR A 102 -2.28 0.80 14.93
C THR A 102 -2.13 1.25 16.38
N ASN A 103 -1.20 0.67 17.15
CA ASN A 103 -0.85 1.06 18.52
C ASN A 103 0.43 1.92 18.58
N GLY A 104 1.09 2.16 17.44
CA GLY A 104 2.33 2.93 17.34
C GLY A 104 3.60 2.12 17.59
N ASN A 105 3.53 0.79 17.67
CA ASN A 105 4.72 -0.06 17.76
C ASN A 105 5.32 -0.27 16.37
N ARG A 106 6.64 -0.18 16.26
CA ARG A 106 7.33 -0.52 15.01
C ARG A 106 7.25 -2.02 14.77
N ILE A 107 6.76 -2.39 13.60
CA ILE A 107 6.57 -3.79 13.20
C ILE A 107 7.43 -4.19 12.00
N ALA A 108 7.93 -3.22 11.23
CA ALA A 108 8.87 -3.48 10.14
C ALA A 108 9.66 -2.21 9.80
N GLY A 109 10.71 -2.35 9.00
CA GLY A 109 11.48 -1.21 8.54
C GLY A 109 12.95 -1.55 8.34
N LEU A 110 13.80 -0.57 8.60
CA LEU A 110 15.25 -0.70 8.48
C LEU A 110 15.79 -1.62 9.59
N LEU A 111 16.37 -2.74 9.22
CA LEU A 111 17.08 -3.61 10.15
C LEU A 111 18.43 -2.99 10.56
N ASN A 112 18.90 -3.26 11.78
CA ASN A 112 20.27 -2.97 12.19
C ASN A 112 21.26 -3.88 11.45
N GLU A 113 22.56 -3.66 11.64
CA GLU A 113 23.61 -4.33 10.85
C GLU A 113 23.62 -5.85 11.02
N ASP A 114 23.41 -6.32 12.24
CA ASP A 114 23.37 -7.75 12.58
C ASP A 114 21.98 -8.39 12.45
N LYS A 115 20.97 -7.60 12.04
CA LYS A 115 19.56 -8.02 11.87
C LYS A 115 18.91 -8.55 13.16
N THR A 116 19.39 -8.11 14.31
CA THR A 116 18.84 -8.47 15.63
C THR A 116 17.89 -7.42 16.20
N GLY A 117 17.61 -6.35 15.44
CA GLY A 117 16.75 -5.25 15.86
C GLY A 117 16.51 -4.28 14.71
N PHE A 118 15.83 -3.18 15.01
CA PHE A 118 15.59 -2.09 14.09
C PHE A 118 16.58 -0.94 14.26
N SER A 119 17.05 -0.37 13.16
CA SER A 119 17.54 1.00 13.06
C SER A 119 16.39 1.93 12.64
N SER A 120 16.57 3.23 12.71
CA SER A 120 15.56 4.21 12.32
C SER A 120 15.88 4.80 10.94
N THR A 121 14.97 4.65 9.99
CA THR A 121 15.09 5.27 8.67
C THR A 121 15.17 6.80 8.79
N GLU A 122 14.38 7.40 9.67
CA GLU A 122 14.36 8.84 9.94
C GLU A 122 15.69 9.34 10.49
N GLU A 123 16.25 8.66 11.49
CA GLU A 123 17.55 9.02 12.07
C GLU A 123 18.71 8.85 11.06
N GLU A 124 18.65 7.83 10.20
CA GLU A 124 19.63 7.65 9.11
C GLU A 124 19.54 8.78 8.08
N MET A 125 18.36 9.35 7.82
CA MET A 125 18.23 10.54 6.98
C MET A 125 18.94 11.75 7.60
N TYR A 126 18.83 11.94 8.90
CA TYR A 126 19.43 13.09 9.60
C TYR A 126 20.97 13.04 9.68
N LYS A 127 21.58 11.89 9.46
CA LYS A 127 23.05 11.76 9.42
C LYS A 127 23.69 12.43 8.18
N SER A 128 22.90 12.79 7.15
CA SER A 128 23.40 13.45 5.96
C SER A 128 22.40 14.50 5.47
N ILE A 129 22.79 15.77 5.59
CA ILE A 129 22.04 16.92 5.06
C ILE A 129 22.40 17.24 3.59
N GLN A 130 23.38 16.54 3.01
CA GLN A 130 23.80 16.76 1.63
C GLN A 130 22.75 16.23 0.66
N PRO A 131 22.42 16.99 -0.42
CA PRO A 131 21.50 16.51 -1.43
C PRO A 131 21.99 15.21 -2.06
N LYS A 132 21.16 14.17 -2.00
CA LYS A 132 21.43 12.89 -2.68
C LYS A 132 20.64 12.87 -3.98
N LYS A 133 21.27 12.44 -5.10
CA LYS A 133 20.53 12.07 -6.30
C LYS A 133 19.79 10.76 -5.99
N GLN A 134 18.55 10.87 -5.55
CA GLN A 134 17.69 9.69 -5.33
C GLN A 134 16.81 9.49 -6.56
N PHE A 135 16.71 8.24 -6.99
CA PHE A 135 15.71 7.80 -7.96
C PHE A 135 14.45 7.42 -7.16
N ASN A 136 13.26 7.79 -7.65
CA ASN A 136 12.01 7.36 -7.02
C ASN A 136 11.87 5.85 -7.16
N THR A 137 12.18 5.12 -6.08
CA THR A 137 12.20 3.65 -6.05
C THR A 137 11.20 3.08 -5.05
N ASN A 138 10.41 3.95 -4.42
CA ASN A 138 9.47 3.58 -3.37
C ASN A 138 8.08 4.05 -3.74
N THR A 139 7.08 3.30 -3.35
CA THR A 139 5.69 3.64 -3.68
C THR A 139 4.75 2.82 -2.83
N THR A 140 3.86 3.46 -2.10
CA THR A 140 2.72 2.79 -1.47
C THR A 140 1.47 3.09 -2.29
N ILE A 141 0.84 2.04 -2.82
CA ILE A 141 -0.38 2.17 -3.64
C ILE A 141 -1.56 1.68 -2.82
N GLY A 142 -2.52 2.56 -2.56
CA GLY A 142 -3.74 2.25 -1.82
C GLY A 142 -5.01 2.40 -2.64
N ALA A 143 -6.00 1.60 -2.30
CA ALA A 143 -7.37 1.79 -2.76
C ALA A 143 -8.33 1.77 -1.58
N ILE A 144 -9.26 2.71 -1.55
CA ILE A 144 -10.42 2.72 -0.63
C ILE A 144 -11.67 2.44 -1.43
N ILE A 145 -12.46 1.49 -0.98
CA ILE A 145 -13.69 1.05 -1.62
C ILE A 145 -14.83 1.17 -0.60
N THR A 146 -15.88 1.89 -0.94
CA THR A 146 -17.04 2.05 -0.06
C THR A 146 -18.35 1.86 -0.81
N ASN A 147 -19.37 1.34 -0.14
CA ASN A 147 -20.73 1.37 -0.63
C ASN A 147 -21.47 2.70 -0.32
N GLY A 148 -20.78 3.67 0.30
CA GLY A 148 -21.26 5.03 0.44
C GLY A 148 -21.36 5.73 -0.91
N LYS A 149 -22.40 6.56 -1.11
CA LYS A 149 -22.65 7.30 -2.35
C LYS A 149 -21.88 8.60 -2.37
N PHE A 150 -20.86 8.67 -3.21
CA PHE A 150 -20.02 9.86 -3.34
C PHE A 150 -19.70 10.16 -4.81
N ASP A 151 -19.73 11.44 -5.15
CA ASP A 151 -19.25 11.96 -6.42
C ASP A 151 -17.71 12.02 -6.48
N LYS A 152 -17.16 12.31 -7.67
CA LYS A 152 -15.71 12.39 -7.90
C LYS A 152 -15.01 13.38 -6.97
N THR A 153 -15.62 14.54 -6.69
CA THR A 153 -15.04 15.58 -5.83
C THR A 153 -14.90 15.10 -4.39
N LYS A 154 -15.96 14.46 -3.88
CA LYS A 154 -15.97 13.88 -2.54
C LYS A 154 -15.01 12.69 -2.43
N LEU A 155 -14.91 11.85 -3.45
CA LEU A 155 -13.94 10.74 -3.49
C LEU A 155 -12.49 11.24 -3.49
N ASN A 156 -12.17 12.33 -4.21
CA ASN A 156 -10.87 12.96 -4.11
C ASN A 156 -10.55 13.44 -2.69
N LYS A 157 -11.54 13.98 -1.98
CA LYS A 157 -11.36 14.39 -0.58
C LYS A 157 -11.17 13.18 0.34
N ILE A 158 -11.91 12.09 0.14
CA ILE A 158 -11.73 10.83 0.88
C ILE A 158 -10.32 10.27 0.64
N ALA A 159 -9.85 10.21 -0.62
CA ALA A 159 -8.50 9.77 -0.94
C ALA A 159 -7.44 10.63 -0.23
N SER A 160 -7.60 11.96 -0.26
CA SER A 160 -6.72 12.90 0.45
C SER A 160 -6.70 12.65 1.97
N MET A 161 -7.87 12.44 2.59
CA MET A 161 -7.96 12.15 4.02
C MET A 161 -7.33 10.79 4.37
N THR A 162 -7.39 9.82 3.46
CA THR A 162 -6.84 8.48 3.65
C THR A 162 -5.31 8.49 3.75
N HIS A 163 -4.61 9.46 3.15
CA HIS A 163 -3.16 9.66 3.31
C HIS A 163 -2.74 9.86 4.79
N ASN A 164 -3.66 10.30 5.66
CA ASN A 164 -3.39 10.31 7.09
C ASN A 164 -3.19 8.90 7.67
N GLY A 165 -3.72 7.87 7.02
CA GLY A 165 -3.44 6.47 7.37
C GLY A 165 -2.00 6.10 7.06
N TYR A 166 -1.45 6.54 5.92
CA TYR A 166 -0.03 6.39 5.61
C TYR A 166 0.83 7.11 6.65
N ALA A 167 0.54 8.39 6.93
CA ALA A 167 1.30 9.20 7.88
C ALA A 167 1.28 8.67 9.32
N ARG A 168 0.27 7.90 9.70
CA ARG A 168 0.18 7.24 11.03
C ARG A 168 0.94 5.93 11.10
N SER A 169 1.17 5.29 9.95
CA SER A 169 1.69 3.92 9.88
C SER A 169 3.05 3.81 9.22
N ILE A 170 3.55 4.86 8.57
CA ILE A 170 4.82 4.86 7.82
C ILE A 170 5.60 6.11 8.21
N ASN A 171 6.87 5.95 8.59
CA ASN A 171 7.75 7.07 8.93
C ASN A 171 9.21 6.81 8.45
N PRO A 172 9.79 7.72 7.64
CA PRO A 172 9.17 8.84 6.93
C PRO A 172 8.27 8.38 5.79
N VAL A 173 7.35 9.22 5.37
CA VAL A 173 6.40 8.97 4.28
C VAL A 173 6.25 10.21 3.39
N HIS A 174 5.79 10.02 2.15
CA HIS A 174 5.58 11.11 1.17
C HIS A 174 6.84 11.93 0.89
N THR A 175 8.00 11.30 0.95
CA THR A 175 9.26 11.93 0.57
C THR A 175 9.36 12.04 -0.95
N MET A 176 10.34 12.80 -1.44
CA MET A 176 10.62 12.85 -2.90
C MET A 176 11.10 11.50 -3.48
N ALA A 177 11.39 10.52 -2.62
CA ALA A 177 11.72 9.15 -3.02
C ALA A 177 10.49 8.25 -3.16
N ASP A 178 9.30 8.72 -2.75
CA ASP A 178 8.04 7.96 -2.75
C ASP A 178 7.11 8.41 -3.88
N GLY A 179 6.44 7.47 -4.53
CA GLY A 179 5.37 7.70 -5.50
C GLY A 179 3.99 7.35 -4.94
N ASP A 180 3.77 7.66 -3.66
CA ASP A 180 2.58 7.26 -2.92
C ASP A 180 1.27 7.76 -3.55
N SER A 181 0.32 6.85 -3.71
CA SER A 181 -0.98 7.17 -4.32
C SER A 181 -2.13 6.40 -3.68
N ILE A 182 -3.30 7.05 -3.65
CA ILE A 182 -4.55 6.46 -3.15
C ILE A 182 -5.67 6.70 -4.14
N TYR A 183 -6.39 5.64 -4.47
CA TYR A 183 -7.62 5.66 -5.25
C TYR A 183 -8.82 5.47 -4.34
N ALA A 184 -9.88 6.26 -4.51
CA ALA A 184 -11.12 6.09 -3.78
C ALA A 184 -12.27 5.75 -4.74
N LEU A 185 -13.03 4.71 -4.42
CA LEU A 185 -14.11 4.17 -5.22
C LEU A 185 -15.41 4.12 -4.41
N SER A 186 -16.51 4.58 -5.04
CA SER A 186 -17.87 4.44 -4.55
C SER A 186 -18.59 3.39 -5.40
N VAL A 187 -19.05 2.31 -4.75
CA VAL A 187 -19.67 1.14 -5.41
C VAL A 187 -21.09 0.87 -4.92
N GLY A 188 -21.70 1.83 -4.23
CA GLY A 188 -23.04 1.68 -3.65
C GLY A 188 -23.80 2.99 -3.55
N GLU A 189 -24.94 2.94 -2.86
CA GLU A 189 -25.91 4.03 -2.78
C GLU A 189 -26.21 4.46 -1.34
N ILE A 190 -25.40 4.04 -0.36
CA ILE A 190 -25.62 4.39 1.05
C ILE A 190 -25.26 5.87 1.27
N GLU A 191 -26.21 6.66 1.72
CA GLU A 191 -25.97 8.03 2.13
C GLU A 191 -25.11 8.04 3.41
N ALA A 192 -23.97 8.71 3.36
CA ALA A 192 -23.01 8.76 4.45
C ALA A 192 -22.30 10.12 4.52
N ASP A 193 -21.93 10.52 5.74
CA ASP A 193 -21.17 11.75 5.96
C ASP A 193 -19.74 11.62 5.45
N LEU A 194 -19.30 12.61 4.68
CA LEU A 194 -17.96 12.64 4.08
C LEU A 194 -16.83 12.58 5.11
N ASN A 195 -16.97 13.32 6.22
CA ASN A 195 -15.92 13.40 7.22
C ASN A 195 -15.80 12.08 8.00
N THR A 196 -16.93 11.47 8.27
CA THR A 196 -16.99 10.14 8.91
C THR A 196 -16.30 9.09 8.02
N VAL A 197 -16.65 9.04 6.73
CA VAL A 197 -16.05 8.07 5.80
C VAL A 197 -14.56 8.38 5.58
N GLY A 198 -14.17 9.63 5.40
CA GLY A 198 -12.77 10.00 5.23
C GLY A 198 -11.90 9.70 6.47
N THR A 199 -12.44 9.93 7.68
CA THR A 199 -11.74 9.59 8.93
C THR A 199 -11.61 8.08 9.09
N LEU A 200 -12.68 7.33 8.80
CA LEU A 200 -12.68 5.87 8.85
C LEU A 200 -11.73 5.28 7.82
N SER A 201 -11.65 5.87 6.61
CA SER A 201 -10.74 5.45 5.55
C SER A 201 -9.27 5.48 5.98
N ALA A 202 -8.85 6.53 6.69
CA ALA A 202 -7.50 6.64 7.23
C ALA A 202 -7.21 5.49 8.24
N ARG A 203 -8.17 5.17 9.11
CA ARG A 203 -8.03 4.08 10.08
C ARG A 203 -7.95 2.71 9.39
N VAL A 204 -8.85 2.45 8.44
CA VAL A 204 -8.88 1.16 7.74
C VAL A 204 -7.63 0.98 6.87
N MET A 205 -7.10 2.07 6.30
CA MET A 205 -5.82 2.05 5.59
C MET A 205 -4.66 1.68 6.53
N SER A 206 -4.60 2.23 7.74
CA SER A 206 -3.59 1.81 8.74
C SER A 206 -3.71 0.32 9.08
N MET A 207 -4.93 -0.20 9.23
CA MET A 207 -5.15 -1.64 9.44
C MET A 207 -4.70 -2.48 8.26
N ALA A 208 -4.91 -2.02 7.02
CA ALA A 208 -4.45 -2.72 5.82
C ALA A 208 -2.90 -2.71 5.72
N ILE A 209 -2.24 -1.61 6.10
CA ILE A 209 -0.77 -1.53 6.17
C ILE A 209 -0.22 -2.54 7.19
N GLU A 210 -0.80 -2.58 8.37
CA GLU A 210 -0.42 -3.56 9.40
C GLU A 210 -0.63 -5.01 8.89
N ASN A 211 -1.75 -5.27 8.21
CA ASN A 211 -2.03 -6.57 7.61
C ASN A 211 -1.01 -6.93 6.51
N ALA A 212 -0.57 -5.97 5.68
CA ALA A 212 0.45 -6.20 4.65
C ALA A 212 1.75 -6.74 5.25
N ILE A 213 2.20 -6.17 6.36
CA ILE A 213 3.41 -6.61 7.07
C ILE A 213 3.21 -7.96 7.74
N LYS A 214 2.12 -8.13 8.50
CA LYS A 214 1.85 -9.35 9.25
C LYS A 214 1.55 -10.58 8.39
N SER A 215 1.07 -10.36 7.14
CA SER A 215 0.77 -11.44 6.19
C SER A 215 1.95 -11.79 5.28
N ALA A 216 2.98 -10.96 5.21
CA ALA A 216 4.16 -11.23 4.39
C ALA A 216 4.95 -12.44 4.90
N GLU A 217 5.66 -13.08 3.98
CA GLU A 217 6.56 -14.21 4.22
C GLU A 217 7.97 -13.86 3.76
N SER A 218 8.99 -14.41 4.43
CA SER A 218 10.38 -14.21 4.03
C SER A 218 10.61 -14.83 2.65
N MET A 219 11.08 -14.02 1.71
CA MET A 219 11.32 -14.42 0.33
C MET A 219 12.52 -13.66 -0.24
N TYR A 220 13.19 -14.25 -1.21
CA TYR A 220 14.29 -13.61 -1.96
C TYR A 220 15.44 -13.11 -1.06
N GLY A 221 15.70 -13.78 0.06
CA GLY A 221 16.72 -13.39 1.03
C GLY A 221 16.31 -12.23 1.96
N LEU A 222 15.07 -11.76 1.88
CA LEU A 222 14.51 -10.70 2.70
C LEU A 222 13.70 -11.27 3.86
N THR A 223 13.93 -10.75 5.06
CA THR A 223 13.21 -11.15 6.28
C THR A 223 11.84 -10.50 6.35
N ALA A 224 10.80 -11.27 6.65
CA ALA A 224 9.45 -10.78 6.96
C ALA A 224 9.23 -10.68 8.47
N TYR A 225 8.15 -9.98 8.87
CA TYR A 225 7.75 -9.79 10.27
C TYR A 225 7.64 -11.11 11.05
N LYS A 226 7.09 -12.15 10.44
CA LYS A 226 6.87 -13.47 11.06
C LYS A 226 8.16 -14.17 11.49
N ASP A 227 9.28 -13.82 10.88
CA ASP A 227 10.57 -14.48 11.06
C ASP A 227 11.56 -13.60 11.84
N LEU A 228 11.11 -12.46 12.38
CA LEU A 228 11.90 -11.65 13.31
C LEU A 228 12.17 -12.45 14.59
N LYS A 229 13.40 -12.34 15.12
CA LYS A 229 13.85 -13.08 16.29
C LYS A 229 14.09 -12.20 17.53
N PHE A 230 13.56 -10.97 17.51
CA PHE A 230 13.69 -9.99 18.58
C PHE A 230 12.34 -9.34 18.90
#